data_ee46a334546a52ef7055a3033f798cf0
#
_entry.id   ee46a334546a52ef7055a3033f798cf0
#
_cell.length_a   1.000
_cell.length_b   1.000
_cell.length_c   1.000
_cell.angle_alpha   90.00
_cell.angle_beta   90.00
_cell.angle_gamma   90.00
#
_symmetry.space_group_name_H-M   'P 1'
#
loop_
_entity.id
_entity.type
_entity.pdbx_description
1 polymer ?
#
loop_
_entity_poly.entity_id
_entity_poly.type
_entity_poly.pdbx_seq_one_letter_code
_entity_poly.pdbx_strand_id
1 'polypeptide(L)'
;MADFSIAYAPLAGFEGGWCNVQGDSGGETYAGIARRYWPDWPGWKLIDGEKDHSSFTSGASAFTRHLATVPGLADLVSGWYRSEWWDRLGLAALPQDLANEIFEQSVNLGKGGSGKKVQLVCNAFNRARAGNSLFADLNVDGVIGPRTLDALAALLARRTDEKALVHALNCMQGAHYIELAARNPSQRKFTDGWMQRTHCPD
;
A
#
# COMPACT_ATOMS: atom_id res chain seq x y z
N MET A 1 -0.78 2.73 19.27
CA MET A 1 -0.33 1.71 18.30
C MET A 1 -1.43 1.57 17.28
N ALA A 2 -1.07 1.62 16.01
CA ALA A 2 -2.04 1.51 14.92
C ALA A 2 -2.56 0.06 14.77
N ASP A 3 -3.80 -0.05 14.30
CA ASP A 3 -4.50 -1.30 14.06
C ASP A 3 -4.53 -1.59 12.53
N PHE A 4 -4.04 -2.76 12.15
CA PHE A 4 -4.03 -3.21 10.77
C PHE A 4 -5.44 -3.32 10.17
N SER A 5 -6.42 -3.75 10.93
CA SER A 5 -7.79 -3.94 10.43
C SER A 5 -8.41 -2.62 9.97
N ILE A 6 -8.11 -1.52 10.65
CA ILE A 6 -8.55 -0.18 10.27
C ILE A 6 -7.87 0.27 8.97
N ALA A 7 -6.55 0.02 8.84
CA ALA A 7 -5.81 0.37 7.64
C ALA A 7 -6.19 -0.48 6.41
N TYR A 8 -6.51 -1.76 6.64
CA TYR A 8 -6.83 -2.70 5.57
C TYR A 8 -8.28 -2.58 5.06
N ALA A 9 -9.22 -2.20 5.90
CA ALA A 9 -10.64 -2.14 5.54
C ALA A 9 -10.95 -1.35 4.26
N PRO A 10 -10.36 -0.14 4.02
CA PRO A 10 -10.54 0.57 2.76
C PRO A 10 -9.96 -0.17 1.55
N LEU A 11 -8.82 -0.86 1.72
CA LEU A 11 -8.15 -1.59 0.64
C LEU A 11 -8.89 -2.87 0.25
N ALA A 12 -9.50 -3.55 1.20
CA ALA A 12 -10.24 -4.79 0.94
C ALA A 12 -11.35 -4.66 -0.12
N GLY A 13 -11.90 -3.44 -0.30
CA GLY A 13 -12.90 -3.16 -1.33
C GLY A 13 -12.33 -2.79 -2.70
N PHE A 14 -11.05 -2.43 -2.78
CA PHE A 14 -10.38 -1.96 -4.01
C PHE A 14 -9.43 -3.01 -4.62
N GLU A 15 -9.13 -4.08 -3.90
CA GLU A 15 -8.22 -5.10 -4.40
C GLU A 15 -8.83 -5.82 -5.62
N GLY A 16 -8.01 -5.94 -6.66
CA GLY A 16 -8.38 -6.56 -7.93
C GLY A 16 -8.89 -7.99 -7.75
N GLY A 17 -9.88 -8.36 -8.54
CA GLY A 17 -10.39 -9.72 -8.60
C GLY A 17 -9.37 -10.72 -9.13
N TRP A 18 -9.84 -11.92 -9.42
CA TRP A 18 -9.05 -12.92 -10.12
C TRP A 18 -8.87 -12.52 -11.59
N CYS A 19 -7.65 -12.61 -12.06
CA CYS A 19 -7.33 -12.48 -13.48
C CYS A 19 -6.19 -13.43 -13.87
N ASN A 20 -6.18 -13.83 -15.14
CA ASN A 20 -5.09 -14.60 -15.74
C ASN A 20 -5.00 -14.19 -17.21
N VAL A 21 -4.28 -13.10 -17.47
CA VAL A 21 -4.14 -12.54 -18.81
C VAL A 21 -2.86 -13.06 -19.43
N GLN A 22 -2.98 -13.71 -20.57
CA GLN A 22 -1.82 -14.21 -21.31
C GLN A 22 -0.93 -13.03 -21.76
N GLY A 23 0.35 -13.09 -21.38
CA GLY A 23 1.32 -12.01 -21.67
C GLY A 23 1.46 -10.98 -20.53
N ASP A 24 0.66 -11.06 -19.49
CA ASP A 24 0.89 -10.26 -18.27
C ASP A 24 2.08 -10.83 -17.49
N SER A 25 2.96 -9.91 -17.05
CA SER A 25 4.17 -10.27 -16.29
C SER A 25 3.88 -10.94 -14.94
N GLY A 26 2.70 -10.71 -14.36
CA GLY A 26 2.25 -11.30 -13.09
C GLY A 26 1.66 -12.71 -13.23
N GLY A 27 1.17 -13.06 -14.44
CA GLY A 27 0.42 -14.27 -14.67
C GLY A 27 -0.91 -14.29 -13.91
N GLU A 28 -1.31 -15.46 -13.39
CA GLU A 28 -2.50 -15.59 -12.57
C GLU A 28 -2.36 -14.74 -11.30
N THR A 29 -3.36 -13.89 -11.05
CA THR A 29 -3.35 -12.93 -9.93
C THR A 29 -4.73 -12.95 -9.26
N TYR A 30 -4.75 -12.88 -7.94
CA TYR A 30 -5.96 -12.69 -7.13
C TYR A 30 -5.71 -11.66 -6.03
N ALA A 31 -6.59 -10.69 -5.91
CA ALA A 31 -6.48 -9.64 -4.89
C ALA A 31 -5.07 -9.02 -4.82
N GLY A 32 -4.46 -8.68 -5.96
CA GLY A 32 -3.11 -8.12 -6.04
C GLY A 32 -1.96 -9.11 -5.81
N ILE A 33 -2.24 -10.35 -5.41
CA ILE A 33 -1.24 -11.40 -5.18
C ILE A 33 -1.00 -12.12 -6.50
N ALA A 34 0.19 -11.96 -7.09
CA ALA A 34 0.54 -12.61 -8.35
C ALA A 34 1.22 -13.97 -8.09
N ARG A 35 0.68 -15.04 -8.69
CA ARG A 35 1.19 -16.41 -8.49
C ARG A 35 2.65 -16.55 -8.87
N ARG A 36 3.10 -15.86 -9.88
CA ARG A 36 4.48 -15.88 -10.33
C ARG A 36 5.48 -15.46 -9.24
N TYR A 37 5.08 -14.49 -8.40
CA TYR A 37 5.94 -13.96 -7.35
C TYR A 37 5.68 -14.63 -6.00
N TRP A 38 4.50 -15.24 -5.84
CA TRP A 38 4.04 -15.88 -4.61
C TRP A 38 3.47 -17.27 -4.91
N PRO A 39 4.26 -18.20 -5.51
CA PRO A 39 3.75 -19.51 -5.92
C PRO A 39 3.27 -20.37 -4.76
N ASP A 40 3.86 -20.19 -3.58
CA ASP A 40 3.58 -20.98 -2.38
C ASP A 40 2.51 -20.34 -1.47
N TRP A 41 1.87 -19.25 -1.91
CA TRP A 41 0.80 -18.65 -1.11
C TRP A 41 -0.39 -19.63 -0.98
N PRO A 42 -0.82 -19.93 0.30
CA PRO A 42 -1.83 -20.99 0.53
C PRO A 42 -3.17 -20.75 -0.16
N GLY A 43 -3.50 -19.50 -0.47
CA GLY A 43 -4.74 -19.16 -1.18
C GLY A 43 -4.85 -19.79 -2.56
N TRP A 44 -3.71 -20.09 -3.22
CA TRP A 44 -3.73 -20.75 -4.53
C TRP A 44 -4.37 -22.13 -4.48
N LYS A 45 -4.18 -22.86 -3.39
CA LYS A 45 -4.80 -24.19 -3.22
C LYS A 45 -6.33 -24.10 -3.17
N LEU A 46 -6.87 -23.09 -2.52
CA LEU A 46 -8.31 -22.85 -2.48
C LEU A 46 -8.83 -22.43 -3.85
N ILE A 47 -8.13 -21.49 -4.52
CA ILE A 47 -8.52 -21.02 -5.86
C ILE A 47 -8.49 -22.16 -6.89
N ASP A 48 -7.46 -23.01 -6.86
CA ASP A 48 -7.34 -24.15 -7.77
C ASP A 48 -8.47 -25.16 -7.56
N GLY A 49 -8.91 -25.37 -6.31
CA GLY A 49 -10.05 -26.24 -5.99
C GLY A 49 -11.38 -25.74 -6.55
N GLU A 50 -11.49 -24.45 -6.87
CA GLU A 50 -12.71 -23.83 -7.40
C GLU A 50 -12.74 -23.72 -8.94
N LYS A 51 -11.69 -24.12 -9.64
CA LYS A 51 -11.60 -23.99 -11.12
C LYS A 51 -12.56 -24.90 -11.87
N ASP A 52 -13.08 -25.94 -11.24
CA ASP A 52 -14.13 -26.80 -11.83
C ASP A 52 -15.55 -26.21 -11.64
N HIS A 53 -15.70 -25.15 -10.85
CA HIS A 53 -16.97 -24.48 -10.66
C HIS A 53 -17.38 -23.70 -11.93
N SER A 54 -18.66 -23.70 -12.26
CA SER A 54 -19.20 -23.08 -13.49
C SER A 54 -18.88 -21.57 -13.62
N SER A 55 -18.63 -20.89 -12.52
CA SER A 55 -18.22 -19.49 -12.52
C SER A 55 -16.86 -19.25 -13.19
N PHE A 56 -15.95 -20.24 -13.15
CA PHE A 56 -14.63 -20.14 -13.79
C PHE A 56 -14.76 -20.02 -15.31
N THR A 57 -15.61 -20.85 -15.94
CA THR A 57 -15.90 -20.79 -17.38
C THR A 57 -16.77 -19.60 -17.77
N SER A 58 -17.47 -18.99 -16.81
CA SER A 58 -18.30 -17.78 -17.01
C SER A 58 -17.48 -16.49 -17.03
N GLY A 59 -16.17 -16.57 -16.81
CA GLY A 59 -15.24 -15.46 -16.93
C GLY A 59 -14.78 -14.85 -15.60
N ALA A 60 -13.75 -14.03 -15.68
CA ALA A 60 -13.01 -13.50 -14.51
C ALA A 60 -13.90 -12.83 -13.46
N SER A 61 -14.86 -12.00 -13.88
CA SER A 61 -15.76 -11.31 -12.94
C SER A 61 -16.69 -12.26 -12.19
N ALA A 62 -17.19 -13.32 -12.87
CA ALA A 62 -18.03 -14.31 -12.23
C ALA A 62 -17.22 -15.16 -11.25
N PHE A 63 -16.03 -15.57 -11.64
CA PHE A 63 -15.12 -16.33 -10.79
C PHE A 63 -14.67 -15.51 -9.57
N THR A 64 -14.35 -14.22 -9.74
CA THR A 64 -14.03 -13.33 -8.62
C THR A 64 -15.15 -13.29 -7.58
N ARG A 65 -16.41 -13.12 -8.02
CA ARG A 65 -17.56 -13.12 -7.10
C ARG A 65 -17.72 -14.45 -6.36
N HIS A 66 -17.48 -15.56 -7.04
CA HIS A 66 -17.50 -16.88 -6.42
C HIS A 66 -16.39 -17.03 -5.39
N LEU A 67 -15.14 -16.66 -5.73
CA LEU A 67 -14.00 -16.73 -4.82
C LEU A 67 -14.19 -15.89 -3.54
N ALA A 68 -14.91 -14.79 -3.62
CA ALA A 68 -15.24 -13.98 -2.44
C ALA A 68 -16.12 -14.75 -1.42
N THR A 69 -16.78 -15.85 -1.82
CA THR A 69 -17.58 -16.69 -0.93
C THR A 69 -16.83 -17.90 -0.38
N VAL A 70 -15.60 -18.15 -0.84
CA VAL A 70 -14.79 -19.31 -0.43
C VAL A 70 -14.29 -19.12 1.00
N PRO A 71 -14.66 -20.00 1.93
CA PRO A 71 -14.26 -19.86 3.33
C PRO A 71 -12.74 -19.80 3.53
N GLY A 72 -12.28 -18.86 4.32
CA GLY A 72 -10.87 -18.68 4.66
C GLY A 72 -10.01 -17.99 3.59
N LEU A 73 -10.51 -17.79 2.35
CA LEU A 73 -9.72 -17.15 1.31
C LEU A 73 -9.48 -15.65 1.61
N ALA A 74 -10.49 -14.96 2.13
CA ALA A 74 -10.36 -13.55 2.55
C ALA A 74 -9.35 -13.40 3.69
N ASP A 75 -9.33 -14.34 4.65
CA ASP A 75 -8.38 -14.33 5.77
C ASP A 75 -6.94 -14.55 5.27
N LEU A 76 -6.73 -15.42 4.30
CA LEU A 76 -5.43 -15.63 3.68
C LEU A 76 -4.94 -14.39 2.93
N VAL A 77 -5.82 -13.67 2.22
CA VAL A 77 -5.48 -12.40 1.57
C VAL A 77 -5.09 -11.35 2.62
N SER A 78 -5.94 -11.15 3.63
CA SER A 78 -5.68 -10.20 4.72
C SER A 78 -4.37 -10.52 5.44
N GLY A 79 -4.14 -11.80 5.78
CA GLY A 79 -2.90 -12.26 6.40
C GLY A 79 -1.66 -11.98 5.57
N TRP A 80 -1.76 -12.12 4.23
CA TRP A 80 -0.66 -11.79 3.33
C TRP A 80 -0.35 -10.28 3.33
N TYR A 81 -1.37 -9.41 3.26
CA TYR A 81 -1.18 -7.96 3.34
C TYR A 81 -0.58 -7.54 4.68
N ARG A 82 -1.03 -8.17 5.77
CA ARG A 82 -0.49 -7.92 7.09
C ARG A 82 1.00 -8.27 7.16
N SER A 83 1.37 -9.49 6.79
CA SER A 83 2.75 -9.97 6.91
C SER A 83 3.69 -9.25 5.93
N GLU A 84 3.27 -9.11 4.66
CA GLU A 84 4.16 -8.60 3.61
C GLU A 84 4.30 -7.08 3.59
N TRP A 85 3.31 -6.35 4.09
CA TRP A 85 3.30 -4.90 4.03
C TRP A 85 3.31 -4.28 5.44
N TRP A 86 2.33 -4.57 6.26
CA TRP A 86 2.14 -3.92 7.56
C TRP A 86 3.26 -4.24 8.55
N ASP A 87 3.49 -5.52 8.81
CA ASP A 87 4.47 -5.98 9.80
C ASP A 87 5.90 -5.70 9.33
N ARG A 88 6.19 -5.93 8.05
CA ARG A 88 7.52 -5.64 7.48
C ARG A 88 7.90 -4.17 7.50
N LEU A 89 6.94 -3.28 7.41
CA LEU A 89 7.16 -1.83 7.48
C LEU A 89 7.10 -1.29 8.92
N GLY A 90 6.77 -2.12 9.90
CA GLY A 90 6.70 -1.73 11.31
C GLY A 90 5.60 -0.72 11.64
N LEU A 91 4.52 -0.69 10.86
CA LEU A 91 3.51 0.37 10.89
C LEU A 91 2.71 0.40 12.19
N ALA A 92 2.61 -0.73 12.90
CA ALA A 92 1.92 -0.78 14.19
C ALA A 92 2.51 0.17 15.25
N ALA A 93 3.76 0.60 15.09
CA ALA A 93 4.41 1.53 16.02
C ALA A 93 3.98 3.01 15.83
N LEU A 94 3.32 3.32 14.71
CA LEU A 94 2.92 4.68 14.33
C LEU A 94 1.52 5.03 14.84
N PRO A 95 1.13 6.32 14.86
CA PRO A 95 -0.27 6.73 14.94
C PRO A 95 -1.10 6.20 13.78
N GLN A 96 -2.41 6.07 13.97
CA GLN A 96 -3.28 5.36 13.03
C GLN A 96 -3.31 5.99 11.64
N ASP A 97 -3.53 7.29 11.55
CA ASP A 97 -3.68 7.96 10.24
C ASP A 97 -2.39 7.93 9.43
N LEU A 98 -1.24 8.10 10.10
CA LEU A 98 0.06 8.01 9.46
C LEU A 98 0.37 6.58 9.01
N ALA A 99 0.01 5.58 9.82
CA ALA A 99 0.16 4.18 9.45
C ALA A 99 -0.74 3.80 8.26
N ASN A 100 -2.00 4.26 8.25
CA ASN A 100 -2.93 4.06 7.15
C ASN A 100 -2.37 4.62 5.84
N GLU A 101 -1.88 5.86 5.88
CA GLU A 101 -1.34 6.54 4.72
C GLU A 101 -0.10 5.83 4.16
N ILE A 102 0.86 5.49 5.01
CA ILE A 102 2.08 4.78 4.58
C ILE A 102 1.74 3.39 4.03
N PHE A 103 0.78 2.69 4.64
CA PHE A 103 0.32 1.38 4.18
C PHE A 103 -0.33 1.48 2.80
N GLU A 104 -1.30 2.38 2.63
CA GLU A 104 -1.99 2.62 1.36
C GLU A 104 -1.00 3.00 0.24
N GLN A 105 -0.13 3.98 0.49
CA GLN A 105 0.91 4.36 -0.47
C GLN A 105 1.87 3.22 -0.81
N SER A 106 2.22 2.39 0.17
CA SER A 106 3.13 1.28 -0.06
C SER A 106 2.52 0.22 -0.95
N VAL A 107 1.24 -0.08 -0.78
CA VAL A 107 0.51 -1.00 -1.66
C VAL A 107 0.42 -0.44 -3.08
N ASN A 108 0.12 0.85 -3.24
CA ASN A 108 -0.08 1.46 -4.57
C ASN A 108 1.21 1.79 -5.32
N LEU A 109 2.21 2.32 -4.63
CA LEU A 109 3.46 2.82 -5.23
C LEU A 109 4.62 1.82 -5.10
N GLY A 110 4.37 0.70 -4.43
CA GLY A 110 5.41 -0.22 -3.99
C GLY A 110 6.19 0.31 -2.78
N LYS A 111 6.74 -0.61 -1.99
CA LYS A 111 7.50 -0.29 -0.76
C LYS A 111 8.60 0.74 -1.00
N GLY A 112 9.37 0.60 -2.08
CA GLY A 112 10.45 1.53 -2.41
C GLY A 112 9.95 2.91 -2.82
N GLY A 113 8.85 2.99 -3.56
CA GLY A 113 8.24 4.25 -3.98
C GLY A 113 7.70 5.05 -2.80
N SER A 114 6.95 4.40 -1.93
CA SER A 114 6.44 4.97 -0.68
C SER A 114 7.59 5.32 0.27
N GLY A 115 8.54 4.41 0.47
CA GLY A 115 9.68 4.61 1.37
C GLY A 115 10.47 5.87 1.04
N LYS A 116 10.74 6.14 -0.25
CA LYS A 116 11.40 7.38 -0.67
C LYS A 116 10.61 8.63 -0.29
N LYS A 117 9.27 8.59 -0.43
CA LYS A 117 8.42 9.72 -0.07
C LYS A 117 8.43 9.95 1.44
N VAL A 118 8.32 8.88 2.24
CA VAL A 118 8.42 8.96 3.70
C VAL A 118 9.75 9.57 4.13
N GLN A 119 10.87 9.11 3.57
CA GLN A 119 12.21 9.63 3.88
C GLN A 119 12.38 11.08 3.49
N LEU A 120 11.87 11.50 2.32
CA LEU A 120 11.87 12.90 1.89
C LEU A 120 11.05 13.79 2.83
N VAL A 121 9.85 13.32 3.24
CA VAL A 121 9.02 14.05 4.21
C VAL A 121 9.75 14.14 5.55
N CYS A 122 10.33 13.06 6.06
CA CYS A 122 11.13 13.10 7.28
C CYS A 122 12.24 14.16 7.21
N ASN A 123 13.01 14.19 6.14
CA ASN A 123 14.10 15.16 5.95
C ASN A 123 13.57 16.59 5.84
N ALA A 124 12.45 16.82 5.14
CA ALA A 124 11.83 18.13 5.00
C ALA A 124 11.32 18.69 6.34
N PHE A 125 10.83 17.84 7.23
CA PHE A 125 10.38 18.21 8.57
C PHE A 125 11.50 18.18 9.64
N ASN A 126 12.71 17.74 9.27
CA ASN A 126 13.86 17.61 10.16
C ASN A 126 14.45 18.98 10.55
N ARG A 127 13.71 19.71 11.36
CA ARG A 127 14.13 21.03 11.87
C ARG A 127 13.97 21.10 13.38
N ALA A 128 15.00 21.50 14.10
CA ALA A 128 14.92 21.77 15.51
C ALA A 128 14.62 23.26 15.79
N ARG A 129 14.09 23.53 16.98
CA ARG A 129 14.12 24.90 17.53
C ARG A 129 15.59 25.27 17.70
N ALA A 130 16.01 26.48 17.27
CA ALA A 130 17.39 26.96 17.29
C ALA A 130 18.34 26.43 16.20
N GLY A 131 17.80 25.93 15.07
CA GLY A 131 18.63 25.66 13.89
C GLY A 131 19.32 24.29 13.83
N ASN A 132 19.23 23.48 14.88
CA ASN A 132 19.78 22.12 14.87
C ASN A 132 18.75 21.11 14.30
N SER A 133 19.20 20.10 13.56
CA SER A 133 18.35 19.00 13.12
C SER A 133 18.03 18.05 14.28
N LEU A 134 16.87 17.38 14.22
CA LEU A 134 16.46 16.37 15.22
C LEU A 134 17.24 15.06 15.08
N PHE A 135 17.63 14.76 13.86
CA PHE A 135 18.38 13.56 13.46
C PHE A 135 19.25 13.91 12.25
N ALA A 136 20.21 13.05 11.94
CA ALA A 136 20.93 13.14 10.67
C ALA A 136 19.98 12.81 9.52
N ASP A 137 20.00 13.59 8.44
CA ASP A 137 19.13 13.35 7.30
C ASP A 137 19.21 11.90 6.83
N LEU A 138 18.06 11.35 6.52
CA LEU A 138 17.93 9.99 6.02
C LEU A 138 18.48 9.92 4.59
N ASN A 139 19.18 8.83 4.30
CA ASN A 139 19.40 8.44 2.90
C ASN A 139 18.07 8.05 2.26
N VAL A 140 17.76 8.61 1.09
CA VAL A 140 16.50 8.37 0.38
C VAL A 140 16.64 7.10 -0.49
N ASP A 141 16.79 5.96 0.18
CA ASP A 141 16.96 4.63 -0.43
C ASP A 141 15.62 3.89 -0.68
N GLY A 142 14.54 4.37 -0.07
CA GLY A 142 13.21 3.77 -0.17
C GLY A 142 12.96 2.62 0.83
N VAL A 143 13.87 2.37 1.76
CA VAL A 143 13.72 1.33 2.79
C VAL A 143 13.15 1.93 4.07
N ILE A 144 11.90 1.64 4.39
CA ILE A 144 11.33 1.96 5.71
C ILE A 144 11.87 0.95 6.72
N GLY A 145 12.96 1.29 7.34
CA GLY A 145 13.63 0.50 8.38
C GLY A 145 13.71 1.26 9.71
N PRO A 146 14.45 0.73 10.69
CA PRO A 146 14.55 1.33 12.03
C PRO A 146 14.90 2.83 12.00
N ARG A 147 15.84 3.26 11.16
CA ARG A 147 16.22 4.68 11.05
C ARG A 147 15.07 5.57 10.59
N THR A 148 14.26 5.10 9.65
CA THR A 148 13.09 5.85 9.16
C THR A 148 12.00 5.91 10.22
N LEU A 149 11.75 4.81 10.94
CA LEU A 149 10.79 4.75 12.05
C LEU A 149 11.23 5.63 13.22
N ASP A 150 12.52 5.62 13.58
CA ASP A 150 13.09 6.48 14.61
C ASP A 150 12.95 7.98 14.24
N ALA A 151 13.15 8.33 12.98
CA ALA A 151 12.97 9.69 12.48
C ALA A 151 11.50 10.13 12.60
N LEU A 152 10.55 9.29 12.20
CA LEU A 152 9.11 9.54 12.37
C LEU A 152 8.77 9.71 13.87
N ALA A 153 9.27 8.82 14.72
CA ALA A 153 9.07 8.91 16.17
C ALA A 153 9.64 10.21 16.75
N ALA A 154 10.82 10.65 16.32
CA ALA A 154 11.42 11.91 16.75
C ALA A 154 10.60 13.13 16.33
N LEU A 155 10.05 13.12 15.10
CA LEU A 155 9.15 14.18 14.63
C LEU A 155 7.87 14.25 15.47
N LEU A 156 7.24 13.12 15.73
CA LEU A 156 6.01 13.00 16.52
C LEU A 156 6.25 13.40 18.00
N ALA A 157 7.35 12.94 18.61
CA ALA A 157 7.73 13.31 19.97
C ALA A 157 7.95 14.82 20.13
N ARG A 158 8.40 15.49 19.07
CA ARG A 158 8.54 16.94 19.04
C ARG A 158 7.22 17.69 18.86
N ARG A 159 6.09 17.00 18.78
CA ARG A 159 4.77 17.53 18.47
C ARG A 159 4.68 18.13 17.05
N THR A 160 5.39 17.53 16.08
CA THR A 160 5.03 17.72 14.67
C THR A 160 3.62 17.18 14.49
N ASP A 161 2.77 17.98 13.88
CA ASP A 161 1.39 17.59 13.66
C ASP A 161 1.35 16.37 12.75
N GLU A 162 0.74 15.27 13.20
CA GLU A 162 0.54 14.05 12.42
C GLU A 162 -0.19 14.36 11.11
N LYS A 163 -1.22 15.21 11.17
CA LYS A 163 -1.97 15.64 9.99
C LYS A 163 -1.08 16.31 8.96
N ALA A 164 -0.08 17.08 9.38
CA ALA A 164 0.87 17.72 8.46
C ALA A 164 1.77 16.69 7.76
N LEU A 165 2.17 15.61 8.44
CA LEU A 165 2.93 14.52 7.83
C LEU A 165 2.09 13.74 6.83
N VAL A 166 0.85 13.39 7.19
CA VAL A 166 -0.12 12.71 6.31
C VAL A 166 -0.40 13.58 5.09
N HIS A 167 -0.67 14.88 5.29
CA HIS A 167 -0.90 15.82 4.18
C HIS A 167 0.29 15.89 3.23
N ALA A 168 1.51 15.97 3.75
CA ALA A 168 2.72 16.01 2.93
C ALA A 168 2.87 14.73 2.09
N LEU A 169 2.58 13.56 2.66
CA LEU A 169 2.60 12.29 1.95
C LEU A 169 1.55 12.24 0.83
N ASN A 170 0.31 12.68 1.12
CA ASN A 170 -0.76 12.77 0.12
C ASN A 170 -0.41 13.72 -1.03
N CYS A 171 0.19 14.87 -0.74
CA CYS A 171 0.67 15.80 -1.78
C CYS A 171 1.70 15.13 -2.69
N MET A 172 2.66 14.39 -2.12
CA MET A 172 3.68 13.67 -2.89
C MET A 172 3.10 12.50 -3.69
N GLN A 173 2.05 11.85 -3.20
CA GLN A 173 1.34 10.81 -3.93
C GLN A 173 0.57 11.40 -5.10
N GLY A 174 -0.16 12.48 -4.90
CA GLY A 174 -0.89 13.19 -5.96
C GLY A 174 0.05 13.71 -7.05
N ALA A 175 1.17 14.33 -6.67
CA ALA A 175 2.19 14.77 -7.63
C ALA A 175 2.72 13.59 -8.46
N HIS A 176 2.99 12.44 -7.83
CA HIS A 176 3.42 11.24 -8.54
C HIS A 176 2.38 10.76 -9.58
N TYR A 177 1.09 10.74 -9.24
CA TYR A 177 0.05 10.34 -10.17
C TYR A 177 -0.07 11.29 -11.37
N ILE A 178 0.02 12.60 -11.13
CA ILE A 178 0.01 13.60 -12.20
C ILE A 178 1.23 13.43 -13.11
N GLU A 179 2.42 13.25 -12.55
CA GLU A 179 3.63 13.01 -13.35
C GLU A 179 3.53 11.72 -14.18
N LEU A 180 2.98 10.64 -13.59
CA LEU A 180 2.79 9.37 -14.28
C LEU A 180 1.83 9.52 -15.46
N ALA A 181 0.69 10.18 -15.28
CA ALA A 181 -0.29 10.44 -16.32
C ALA A 181 0.25 11.38 -17.43
N ALA A 182 1.07 12.37 -17.04
CA ALA A 182 1.69 13.29 -17.98
C ALA A 182 2.71 12.58 -18.88
N ARG A 183 3.56 11.72 -18.31
CA ARG A 183 4.60 10.96 -19.03
C ARG A 183 4.03 9.80 -19.84
N ASN A 184 2.90 9.22 -19.41
CA ASN A 184 2.29 8.05 -20.05
C ASN A 184 0.81 8.29 -20.36
N PRO A 185 0.48 8.76 -21.59
CA PRO A 185 -0.90 9.08 -21.98
C PRO A 185 -1.90 7.93 -21.81
N SER A 186 -1.47 6.67 -21.90
CA SER A 186 -2.35 5.51 -21.70
C SER A 186 -2.85 5.37 -20.27
N GLN A 187 -2.17 5.98 -19.32
CA GLN A 187 -2.52 5.96 -17.89
C GLN A 187 -3.51 7.06 -17.48
N ARG A 188 -3.72 8.06 -18.34
CA ARG A 188 -4.60 9.21 -18.02
C ARG A 188 -6.02 8.82 -17.62
N LYS A 189 -6.53 7.72 -18.16
CA LYS A 189 -7.86 7.18 -17.81
C LYS A 189 -8.03 6.79 -16.34
N PHE A 190 -6.94 6.66 -15.60
CA PHE A 190 -6.96 6.30 -14.17
C PHE A 190 -6.79 7.50 -13.23
N THR A 191 -6.50 8.70 -13.77
CA THR A 191 -6.10 9.87 -12.97
C THR A 191 -7.17 10.25 -11.94
N ASP A 192 -8.44 10.31 -12.34
CA ASP A 192 -9.53 10.68 -11.41
C ASP A 192 -9.62 9.68 -10.24
N GLY A 193 -9.55 8.38 -10.52
CA GLY A 193 -9.56 7.35 -9.49
C GLY A 193 -8.33 7.39 -8.59
N TRP A 194 -7.17 7.71 -9.13
CA TRP A 194 -5.95 7.88 -8.33
C TRP A 194 -6.03 9.09 -7.41
N MET A 195 -6.56 10.22 -7.90
CA MET A 195 -6.68 11.44 -7.09
C MET A 195 -7.68 11.29 -5.93
N GLN A 196 -8.66 10.38 -6.04
CA GLN A 196 -9.56 10.06 -4.93
C GLN A 196 -8.86 9.40 -3.73
N ARG A 197 -7.64 8.88 -3.92
CA ARG A 197 -6.84 8.28 -2.85
C ARG A 197 -6.02 9.30 -2.05
N THR A 198 -5.89 10.53 -2.56
CA THR A 198 -5.12 11.60 -1.93
C THR A 198 -6.02 12.50 -1.10
N HIS A 199 -6.65 11.94 -0.09
CA HIS A 199 -7.50 12.71 0.81
C HIS A 199 -6.68 13.34 1.92
N CYS A 200 -6.82 14.66 2.10
CA CYS A 200 -6.38 15.31 3.31
C CYS A 200 -7.40 15.01 4.41
N PRO A 201 -6.98 14.46 5.57
CA PRO A 201 -7.88 14.36 6.72
C PRO A 201 -8.34 15.76 7.12
N ASP A 202 -9.65 15.92 7.32
CA ASP A 202 -10.31 17.14 7.80
C ASP A 202 -9.84 17.54 9.21
#